data_654adeead0fcaf40ddc438219e2973d9
#
_entry.id   654adeead0fcaf40ddc438219e2973d9
#
_cell.length_a   1.000
_cell.length_b   1.000
_cell.length_c   1.000
_cell.angle_alpha   90.00
_cell.angle_beta   90.00
_cell.angle_gamma   90.00
#
_symmetry.space_group_name_H-M   'P 1'
#
loop_
_entity.id
_entity.type
_entity.pdbx_description
1 polymer ?
#
loop_
_entity_poly.entity_id
_entity_poly.type
_entity_poly.pdbx_seq_one_letter_code
_entity_poly.pdbx_strand_id
1 'polypeptide(L)'
;MRIAVVVQRYGAEINGGAELHARYVAEHLARHAEVDVLTTCARDYVTWENELRAGVESINGVPVRRFPVARPRTPELFARHSATVFDQPHSLQDELAWLDSEGPTSPALLRYIETNAGTYDWFLFFSYRYHHAYHGSRAVAKKAVLVPTAERDATVGLAMFPPILRGVRALMFNSFEERAMLQHVAGARLPGVIVGIGSELPERPQPERFRQRFGVQDPFAIYVGRIDENKGCKELFAFFQQHIRNARGRMQLLLIGNSILPVPDHPMIRHLGFVSDEDKFDAMAAADVLIMPSYYESLSMVALEAWGLGTPVLANGRCDVLKGQCLRSNGGLFYESYSEFGEALGALASSPSIRRAMGRNGMAYFRRHYTWPVIERKYLQMFEQLAREPEGQQASMAPLPGYFARRKKVLPPGMKVLAGVPEGAVLQ
;
A
#
# COMPACT_ATOMS: atom_id res chain seq x y z
N MET A 1 -4.48 -20.54 19.11
CA MET A 1 -3.89 -20.23 17.79
C MET A 1 -2.71 -19.31 18.02
N ARG A 2 -1.57 -19.63 17.42
CA ARG A 2 -0.35 -18.83 17.52
C ARG A 2 0.10 -18.34 16.13
N ILE A 3 0.30 -17.03 15.99
CA ILE A 3 0.56 -16.37 14.71
C ILE A 3 1.90 -15.64 14.78
N ALA A 4 2.76 -15.83 13.78
CA ALA A 4 3.93 -14.99 13.56
C ALA A 4 3.60 -13.93 12.51
N VAL A 5 3.65 -12.65 12.86
CA VAL A 5 3.57 -11.53 11.92
C VAL A 5 5.00 -11.19 11.47
N VAL A 6 5.26 -11.31 10.18
CA VAL A 6 6.61 -11.14 9.60
C VAL A 6 6.63 -9.90 8.72
N VAL A 7 7.46 -8.93 9.08
CA VAL A 7 7.53 -7.64 8.40
C VAL A 7 8.96 -7.08 8.43
N GLN A 8 9.33 -6.28 7.43
CA GLN A 8 10.69 -5.76 7.26
C GLN A 8 11.15 -4.86 8.40
N ARG A 9 10.27 -4.03 8.94
CA ARG A 9 10.51 -3.13 10.09
C ARG A 9 9.27 -3.09 10.96
N TYR A 10 9.46 -2.88 12.26
CA TYR A 10 8.36 -2.76 13.21
C TYR A 10 8.73 -1.85 14.37
N GLY A 11 7.85 -0.95 14.78
CA GLY A 11 8.08 -0.03 15.90
C GLY A 11 6.93 0.95 16.09
N ALA A 12 6.80 1.51 17.28
CA ALA A 12 5.78 2.51 17.60
C ALA A 12 5.92 3.77 16.74
N GLU A 13 7.17 4.13 16.40
CA GLU A 13 7.50 5.33 15.62
C GLU A 13 7.72 5.04 14.12
N ILE A 14 7.53 3.79 13.67
CA ILE A 14 7.71 3.41 12.27
C ILE A 14 6.35 3.51 11.55
N ASN A 15 6.20 4.56 10.74
CA ASN A 15 4.93 4.95 10.12
C ASN A 15 4.89 4.72 8.59
N GLY A 16 5.64 3.75 8.06
CA GLY A 16 5.46 3.29 6.69
C GLY A 16 4.11 2.58 6.52
N GLY A 17 3.47 2.73 5.36
CA GLY A 17 2.11 2.18 5.16
C GLY A 17 2.00 0.67 5.44
N ALA A 18 2.93 -0.12 4.94
CA ALA A 18 2.93 -1.57 5.17
C ALA A 18 3.31 -1.95 6.61
N GLU A 19 4.25 -1.22 7.22
CA GLU A 19 4.68 -1.43 8.59
C GLU A 19 3.58 -1.05 9.60
N LEU A 20 2.91 0.09 9.36
CA LEU A 20 1.77 0.52 10.16
C LEU A 20 0.62 -0.48 10.04
N HIS A 21 0.36 -0.98 8.83
CA HIS A 21 -0.61 -2.05 8.59
C HIS A 21 -0.27 -3.31 9.40
N ALA A 22 0.98 -3.79 9.32
CA ALA A 22 1.43 -4.97 10.07
C ALA A 22 1.31 -4.76 11.58
N ARG A 23 1.61 -3.55 12.07
CA ARG A 23 1.50 -3.20 13.49
C ARG A 23 0.06 -3.26 13.97
N TYR A 24 -0.84 -2.57 13.30
CA TYR A 24 -2.25 -2.60 13.67
C TYR A 24 -2.84 -4.00 13.63
N VAL A 25 -2.53 -4.78 12.59
CA VAL A 25 -3.00 -6.17 12.50
C VAL A 25 -2.44 -7.01 13.65
N ALA A 26 -1.16 -6.88 14.00
CA ALA A 26 -0.56 -7.62 15.11
C ALA A 26 -1.22 -7.24 16.46
N GLU A 27 -1.39 -5.96 16.73
CA GLU A 27 -2.00 -5.44 17.96
C GLU A 27 -3.46 -5.86 18.10
N HIS A 28 -4.23 -5.84 17.01
CA HIS A 28 -5.63 -6.26 17.01
C HIS A 28 -5.78 -7.78 17.11
N LEU A 29 -5.00 -8.56 16.40
CA LEU A 29 -5.03 -10.02 16.49
C LEU A 29 -4.56 -10.54 17.84
N ALA A 30 -3.66 -9.83 18.53
CA ALA A 30 -3.21 -10.19 19.89
C ALA A 30 -4.34 -10.20 20.93
N ARG A 31 -5.49 -9.60 20.63
CA ARG A 31 -6.70 -9.68 21.48
C ARG A 31 -7.40 -11.04 21.37
N HIS A 32 -7.12 -11.81 20.33
CA HIS A 32 -7.82 -13.05 19.98
C HIS A 32 -6.91 -14.28 19.87
N ALA A 33 -5.59 -14.08 19.77
CA ALA A 33 -4.61 -15.14 19.56
C ALA A 33 -3.26 -14.77 20.21
N GLU A 34 -2.37 -15.74 20.35
CA GLU A 34 -0.98 -15.47 20.67
C GLU A 34 -0.28 -14.95 19.41
N VAL A 35 0.25 -13.73 19.47
CA VAL A 35 0.91 -13.08 18.33
C VAL A 35 2.34 -12.71 18.70
N ASP A 36 3.29 -13.17 17.88
CA ASP A 36 4.68 -12.71 17.91
C ASP A 36 4.98 -11.94 16.62
N VAL A 37 5.70 -10.83 16.72
CA VAL A 37 6.22 -10.12 15.54
C VAL A 37 7.67 -10.54 15.32
N LEU A 38 7.98 -10.93 14.09
CA LEU A 38 9.32 -11.26 13.62
C LEU A 38 9.76 -10.18 12.61
N THR A 39 10.81 -9.43 12.95
CA THR A 39 11.23 -8.27 12.16
C THR A 39 12.75 -8.10 12.20
N THR A 40 13.26 -7.09 11.49
CA THR A 40 14.68 -6.78 11.50
C THR A 40 15.05 -5.69 12.51
N CYS A 41 16.36 -5.47 12.68
CA CYS A 41 16.91 -4.37 13.48
C CYS A 41 16.93 -3.03 12.72
N ALA A 42 16.45 -2.97 11.48
CA ALA A 42 16.43 -1.76 10.70
C ALA A 42 15.33 -0.78 11.17
N ARG A 43 15.67 0.50 11.25
CA ARG A 43 14.74 1.61 11.45
C ARG A 43 14.50 2.39 10.16
N ASP A 44 15.58 2.69 9.46
CA ASP A 44 15.52 3.34 8.15
C ASP A 44 15.19 2.33 7.02
N TYR A 45 14.40 2.76 6.03
CA TYR A 45 14.05 1.91 4.87
C TYR A 45 14.95 2.14 3.65
N VAL A 46 15.83 3.14 3.70
CA VAL A 46 16.74 3.46 2.59
C VAL A 46 17.96 2.56 2.64
N THR A 47 18.59 2.46 3.80
CA THR A 47 19.86 1.73 3.99
C THR A 47 19.70 0.39 4.70
N TRP A 48 18.62 0.17 5.45
CA TRP A 48 18.42 -1.00 6.31
C TRP A 48 19.49 -1.18 7.39
N GLU A 49 20.10 -0.10 7.88
CA GLU A 49 21.08 -0.18 8.95
C GLU A 49 20.47 -0.72 10.25
N ASN A 50 21.31 -1.45 11.01
CA ASN A 50 20.90 -2.03 12.29
C ASN A 50 20.91 -0.97 13.40
N GLU A 51 19.90 -0.12 13.45
CA GLU A 51 19.75 0.94 14.45
C GLU A 51 19.07 0.44 15.75
N LEU A 52 18.29 -0.63 15.64
CA LEU A 52 17.59 -1.23 16.79
C LEU A 52 18.32 -2.47 17.29
N ARG A 53 18.19 -2.77 18.57
CA ARG A 53 18.87 -3.92 19.19
C ARG A 53 18.22 -5.23 18.78
N ALA A 54 19.04 -6.24 18.49
CA ALA A 54 18.59 -7.61 18.31
C ALA A 54 18.10 -8.19 19.66
N GLY A 55 17.08 -9.04 19.59
CA GLY A 55 16.50 -9.66 20.81
C GLY A 55 14.97 -9.59 20.81
N VAL A 56 14.39 -9.69 21.98
CA VAL A 56 12.93 -9.64 22.18
C VAL A 56 12.60 -8.45 23.05
N GLU A 57 11.62 -7.69 22.62
CA GLU A 57 11.02 -6.58 23.36
C GLU A 57 9.49 -6.65 23.26
N SER A 58 8.77 -5.83 23.99
CA SER A 58 7.32 -5.70 23.85
C SER A 58 6.98 -4.30 23.35
N ILE A 59 6.15 -4.23 22.30
CA ILE A 59 5.60 -2.97 21.76
C ILE A 59 4.08 -3.07 21.80
N ASN A 60 3.44 -2.17 22.50
CA ASN A 60 1.99 -2.14 22.71
C ASN A 60 1.39 -3.50 23.15
N GLY A 61 2.14 -4.22 24.02
CA GLY A 61 1.74 -5.52 24.53
C GLY A 61 2.03 -6.71 23.62
N VAL A 62 2.55 -6.50 22.41
CA VAL A 62 2.91 -7.55 21.45
C VAL A 62 4.40 -7.87 21.56
N PRO A 63 4.81 -9.15 21.74
CA PRO A 63 6.21 -9.57 21.67
C PRO A 63 6.80 -9.32 20.27
N VAL A 64 7.93 -8.63 20.21
CA VAL A 64 8.65 -8.31 18.98
C VAL A 64 10.05 -8.89 19.04
N ARG A 65 10.36 -9.80 18.13
CA ARG A 65 11.69 -10.37 17.98
C ARG A 65 12.42 -9.76 16.81
N ARG A 66 13.56 -9.13 17.09
CA ARG A 66 14.40 -8.46 16.08
C ARG A 66 15.60 -9.28 15.71
N PHE A 67 15.88 -9.32 14.41
CA PHE A 67 17.01 -10.01 13.82
C PHE A 67 17.92 -9.04 13.08
N PRO A 68 19.23 -9.20 13.15
CA PRO A 68 20.15 -8.30 12.44
C PRO A 68 20.01 -8.45 10.91
N VAL A 69 20.05 -7.34 10.22
CA VAL A 69 20.29 -7.27 8.79
C VAL A 69 21.76 -7.61 8.55
N ALA A 70 22.03 -8.61 7.72
CA ALA A 70 23.40 -9.08 7.48
C ALA A 70 24.22 -8.10 6.65
N ARG A 71 23.56 -7.38 5.74
CA ARG A 71 24.17 -6.36 4.90
C ARG A 71 23.20 -5.20 4.71
N PRO A 72 23.54 -3.99 5.14
CA PRO A 72 22.78 -2.80 4.80
C PRO A 72 22.67 -2.63 3.28
N ARG A 73 21.63 -1.95 2.83
CA ARG A 73 21.45 -1.63 1.42
C ARG A 73 22.46 -0.56 0.99
N THR A 74 23.11 -0.80 -0.13
CA THR A 74 23.89 0.22 -0.83
C THR A 74 22.98 0.85 -1.90
N PRO A 75 22.59 2.12 -1.78
CA PRO A 75 21.61 2.75 -2.70
C PRO A 75 22.04 2.68 -4.16
N GLU A 76 23.35 2.87 -4.45
CA GLU A 76 23.88 2.85 -5.81
C GLU A 76 23.83 1.45 -6.44
N LEU A 77 24.08 0.39 -5.62
CA LEU A 77 23.99 -0.99 -6.08
C LEU A 77 22.52 -1.35 -6.33
N PHE A 78 21.64 -0.96 -5.43
CA PHE A 78 20.20 -1.16 -5.59
C PHE A 78 19.66 -0.46 -6.83
N ALA A 79 20.07 0.78 -7.08
CA ALA A 79 19.70 1.52 -8.29
C ALA A 79 20.17 0.82 -9.57
N ARG A 80 21.40 0.28 -9.61
CA ARG A 80 21.91 -0.49 -10.75
C ARG A 80 21.10 -1.76 -11.00
N HIS A 81 20.82 -2.56 -9.95
CA HIS A 81 20.02 -3.77 -10.10
C HIS A 81 18.59 -3.42 -10.53
N SER A 82 18.03 -2.33 -10.01
CA SER A 82 16.69 -1.83 -10.42
C SER A 82 16.68 -1.47 -11.92
N ALA A 83 17.65 -0.70 -12.40
CA ALA A 83 17.77 -0.38 -13.83
C ALA A 83 17.92 -1.65 -14.70
N THR A 84 18.66 -2.66 -14.21
CA THR A 84 18.79 -3.93 -14.92
C THR A 84 17.44 -4.65 -15.06
N VAL A 85 16.68 -4.81 -13.94
CA VAL A 85 15.47 -5.61 -13.96
C VAL A 85 14.24 -4.87 -14.48
N PHE A 86 14.24 -3.53 -14.46
CA PHE A 86 13.09 -2.76 -14.94
C PHE A 86 13.24 -2.23 -16.37
N ASP A 87 14.47 -1.93 -16.80
CA ASP A 87 14.70 -1.23 -18.05
C ASP A 87 15.38 -2.09 -19.13
N GLN A 88 15.92 -3.27 -18.75
CA GLN A 88 16.72 -4.09 -19.66
C GLN A 88 16.19 -5.53 -19.73
N PRO A 89 16.51 -6.27 -20.82
CA PRO A 89 16.37 -7.72 -20.83
C PRO A 89 17.25 -8.32 -19.73
N HIS A 90 16.66 -9.20 -18.92
CA HIS A 90 17.34 -9.75 -17.75
C HIS A 90 16.93 -11.19 -17.49
N SER A 91 17.68 -11.89 -16.67
CA SER A 91 17.46 -13.25 -16.23
C SER A 91 16.77 -13.29 -14.86
N LEU A 92 16.29 -14.47 -14.46
CA LEU A 92 15.81 -14.69 -13.10
C LEU A 92 16.91 -14.46 -12.04
N GLN A 93 18.17 -14.76 -12.41
CA GLN A 93 19.32 -14.49 -11.53
C GLN A 93 19.48 -12.99 -11.22
N ASP A 94 19.23 -12.13 -12.21
CA ASP A 94 19.25 -10.69 -12.01
C ASP A 94 18.10 -10.23 -11.09
N GLU A 95 16.91 -10.84 -11.23
CA GLU A 95 15.78 -10.56 -10.31
C GLU A 95 16.10 -10.96 -8.86
N LEU A 96 16.76 -12.11 -8.66
CA LEU A 96 17.17 -12.55 -7.33
C LEU A 96 18.28 -11.65 -6.75
N ALA A 97 19.22 -11.20 -7.58
CA ALA A 97 20.23 -10.23 -7.14
C ALA A 97 19.60 -8.86 -6.79
N TRP A 98 18.58 -8.45 -7.53
CA TRP A 98 17.77 -7.28 -7.19
C TRP A 98 17.07 -7.45 -5.84
N LEU A 99 16.44 -8.61 -5.58
CA LEU A 99 15.78 -8.90 -4.31
C LEU A 99 16.75 -8.84 -3.12
N ASP A 100 17.96 -9.41 -3.29
CA ASP A 100 19.00 -9.33 -2.27
C ASP A 100 19.45 -7.90 -1.99
N SER A 101 19.47 -7.05 -3.01
CA SER A 101 19.79 -5.63 -2.86
C SER A 101 18.62 -4.79 -2.37
N GLU A 102 17.36 -5.18 -2.66
CA GLU A 102 16.16 -4.57 -2.06
C GLU A 102 16.12 -4.84 -0.56
N GLY A 103 16.40 -6.05 -0.14
CA GLY A 103 16.49 -6.44 1.27
C GLY A 103 15.18 -6.38 2.05
N PRO A 104 15.21 -6.09 3.36
CA PRO A 104 16.38 -6.25 4.23
C PRO A 104 16.80 -7.73 4.35
N THR A 105 18.06 -8.03 4.03
CA THR A 105 18.56 -9.41 4.02
C THR A 105 18.94 -9.86 5.42
N SER A 106 18.17 -10.76 6.00
CA SER A 106 18.38 -11.31 7.36
C SER A 106 18.32 -12.84 7.37
N PRO A 107 19.46 -13.54 7.17
CA PRO A 107 19.50 -14.99 7.26
C PRO A 107 19.12 -15.52 8.64
N ALA A 108 19.34 -14.74 9.70
CA ALA A 108 18.96 -15.12 11.06
C ALA A 108 17.43 -15.18 11.21
N LEU A 109 16.70 -14.24 10.62
CA LEU A 109 15.23 -14.26 10.58
C LEU A 109 14.72 -15.50 9.84
N LEU A 110 15.29 -15.80 8.67
CA LEU A 110 14.87 -16.97 7.88
C LEU A 110 15.13 -18.27 8.62
N ARG A 111 16.31 -18.46 9.20
CA ARG A 111 16.61 -19.64 10.05
C ARG A 111 15.64 -19.77 11.21
N TYR A 112 15.29 -18.67 11.87
CA TYR A 112 14.32 -18.68 12.95
C TYR A 112 12.94 -19.16 12.48
N ILE A 113 12.45 -18.67 11.32
CA ILE A 113 11.19 -19.10 10.72
C ILE A 113 11.22 -20.61 10.44
N GLU A 114 12.28 -21.11 9.82
CA GLU A 114 12.44 -22.53 9.48
C GLU A 114 12.46 -23.42 10.74
N THR A 115 13.31 -23.08 11.72
CA THR A 115 13.49 -23.89 12.94
C THR A 115 12.29 -23.85 13.87
N ASN A 116 11.48 -22.78 13.82
CA ASN A 116 10.30 -22.61 14.65
C ASN A 116 8.97 -22.82 13.87
N ALA A 117 9.02 -23.40 12.69
CA ALA A 117 7.83 -23.65 11.87
C ALA A 117 6.74 -24.46 12.60
N GLY A 118 7.16 -25.37 13.51
CA GLY A 118 6.24 -26.17 14.33
C GLY A 118 5.55 -25.39 15.45
N THR A 119 6.10 -24.25 15.87
CA THR A 119 5.61 -23.46 17.00
C THR A 119 4.39 -22.61 16.65
N TYR A 120 4.28 -22.21 15.39
CA TYR A 120 3.21 -21.33 14.92
C TYR A 120 2.20 -22.11 14.08
N ASP A 121 0.93 -21.74 14.23
CA ASP A 121 -0.13 -22.21 13.34
C ASP A 121 -0.04 -21.50 11.98
N TRP A 122 0.21 -20.19 11.99
CA TRP A 122 0.28 -19.36 10.80
C TRP A 122 1.44 -18.37 10.84
N PHE A 123 2.02 -18.10 9.65
CA PHE A 123 2.97 -17.03 9.40
C PHE A 123 2.32 -16.00 8.47
N LEU A 124 2.09 -14.80 8.96
CA LEU A 124 1.48 -13.70 8.23
C LEU A 124 2.56 -12.76 7.71
N PHE A 125 2.90 -12.90 6.43
CA PHE A 125 3.94 -12.11 5.78
C PHE A 125 3.36 -10.83 5.19
N PHE A 126 4.00 -9.69 5.47
CA PHE A 126 3.65 -8.41 4.89
C PHE A 126 4.64 -8.02 3.79
N SER A 127 4.09 -7.41 2.70
CA SER A 127 4.85 -6.86 1.57
C SER A 127 5.63 -7.91 0.78
N TYR A 128 4.98 -8.47 -0.24
CA TYR A 128 5.50 -9.57 -1.08
C TYR A 128 6.90 -9.35 -1.65
N ARG A 129 7.29 -8.09 -1.89
CA ARG A 129 8.50 -7.69 -2.62
C ARG A 129 9.80 -7.80 -1.83
N TYR A 130 9.74 -7.95 -0.50
CA TYR A 130 10.92 -7.97 0.34
C TYR A 130 11.49 -9.36 0.58
N HIS A 131 12.81 -9.41 0.85
CA HIS A 131 13.59 -10.63 1.05
C HIS A 131 12.95 -11.60 2.06
N HIS A 132 12.48 -11.11 3.21
CA HIS A 132 11.87 -11.95 4.25
C HIS A 132 10.54 -12.58 3.79
N ALA A 133 9.73 -11.86 3.03
CA ALA A 133 8.47 -12.39 2.51
C ALA A 133 8.72 -13.42 1.40
N TYR A 134 9.64 -13.14 0.49
CA TYR A 134 10.01 -14.05 -0.58
C TYR A 134 10.56 -15.38 -0.06
N HIS A 135 11.60 -15.33 0.75
CA HIS A 135 12.26 -16.55 1.24
C HIS A 135 11.51 -17.19 2.42
N GLY A 136 10.99 -16.40 3.36
CA GLY A 136 10.28 -16.91 4.52
C GLY A 136 8.98 -17.62 4.16
N SER A 137 8.19 -17.07 3.24
CA SER A 137 6.95 -17.74 2.81
C SER A 137 7.22 -19.07 2.10
N ARG A 138 8.34 -19.20 1.41
CA ARG A 138 8.77 -20.47 0.77
C ARG A 138 9.16 -21.51 1.81
N ALA A 139 9.83 -21.11 2.89
CA ALA A 139 10.26 -22.01 3.96
C ALA A 139 9.07 -22.65 4.71
N VAL A 140 7.96 -21.92 4.83
CA VAL A 140 6.76 -22.37 5.57
C VAL A 140 5.48 -22.32 4.74
N ALA A 141 5.57 -22.66 3.45
CA ALA A 141 4.53 -22.49 2.44
C ALA A 141 3.13 -22.93 2.87
N LYS A 142 3.01 -24.06 3.55
CA LYS A 142 1.75 -24.62 4.03
C LYS A 142 1.07 -23.79 5.11
N LYS A 143 1.83 -22.96 5.80
CA LYS A 143 1.39 -22.08 6.90
C LYS A 143 1.55 -20.60 6.55
N ALA A 144 2.08 -20.28 5.36
CA ALA A 144 2.32 -18.93 4.91
C ALA A 144 1.03 -18.28 4.41
N VAL A 145 0.62 -17.20 5.05
CA VAL A 145 -0.44 -16.31 4.59
C VAL A 145 0.23 -14.98 4.22
N LEU A 146 -0.05 -14.47 3.02
CA LEU A 146 0.59 -13.28 2.50
C LEU A 146 -0.41 -12.11 2.49
N VAL A 147 -0.03 -10.99 3.10
CA VAL A 147 -0.66 -9.68 2.91
C VAL A 147 0.22 -8.92 1.91
N PRO A 148 -0.14 -8.92 0.62
CA PRO A 148 0.81 -8.56 -0.43
C PRO A 148 1.23 -7.09 -0.38
N THR A 149 0.32 -6.17 -0.06
CA THR A 149 0.51 -4.72 -0.16
C THR A 149 1.04 -4.31 -1.55
N ALA A 150 0.49 -4.94 -2.59
CA ALA A 150 0.97 -4.79 -3.94
C ALA A 150 0.36 -3.57 -4.63
N GLU A 151 1.22 -2.81 -5.29
CA GLU A 151 0.86 -1.68 -6.14
C GLU A 151 1.12 -2.04 -7.61
N ARG A 152 0.50 -1.30 -8.53
CA ARG A 152 0.70 -1.50 -9.97
C ARG A 152 2.00 -0.88 -10.47
N ASP A 153 3.11 -1.23 -9.82
CA ASP A 153 4.46 -0.81 -10.20
C ASP A 153 5.18 -1.87 -11.06
N ALA A 154 6.39 -1.55 -11.51
CA ALA A 154 7.18 -2.47 -12.33
C ALA A 154 7.56 -3.75 -11.58
N THR A 155 7.65 -3.71 -10.27
CA THR A 155 8.07 -4.82 -9.40
C THR A 155 7.14 -6.02 -9.52
N VAL A 156 5.82 -5.79 -9.54
CA VAL A 156 4.83 -6.86 -9.60
C VAL A 156 4.95 -7.71 -10.85
N GLY A 157 5.56 -7.16 -11.89
CA GLY A 157 5.80 -7.84 -13.17
C GLY A 157 6.99 -8.78 -13.20
N LEU A 158 7.83 -8.88 -12.15
CA LEU A 158 9.00 -9.74 -12.14
C LEU A 158 8.62 -11.23 -12.09
N ALA A 159 9.38 -12.06 -12.81
CA ALA A 159 9.09 -13.50 -13.00
C ALA A 159 9.21 -14.31 -11.70
N MET A 160 9.96 -13.81 -10.73
CA MET A 160 10.16 -14.47 -9.44
C MET A 160 8.90 -14.53 -8.58
N PHE A 161 7.94 -13.58 -8.72
CA PHE A 161 6.80 -13.49 -7.82
C PHE A 161 5.61 -14.42 -8.13
N PRO A 162 5.21 -14.70 -9.39
CA PRO A 162 4.12 -15.62 -9.68
C PRO A 162 4.19 -16.98 -8.96
N PRO A 163 5.37 -17.64 -8.82
CA PRO A 163 5.47 -18.89 -8.07
C PRO A 163 5.13 -18.75 -6.58
N ILE A 164 5.49 -17.63 -5.95
CA ILE A 164 5.17 -17.37 -4.54
C ILE A 164 3.68 -17.12 -4.37
N LEU A 165 3.11 -16.26 -5.22
CA LEU A 165 1.68 -15.96 -5.18
C LEU A 165 0.82 -17.21 -5.29
N ARG A 166 1.24 -18.20 -6.11
CA ARG A 166 0.57 -19.48 -6.25
C ARG A 166 0.89 -20.48 -5.15
N GLY A 167 2.04 -20.32 -4.48
CA GLY A 167 2.59 -21.31 -3.54
C GLY A 167 2.23 -21.07 -2.08
N VAL A 168 1.85 -19.88 -1.66
CA VAL A 168 1.41 -19.62 -0.29
C VAL A 168 0.05 -20.24 0.00
N ARG A 169 -0.22 -20.51 1.27
CA ARG A 169 -1.49 -21.12 1.69
C ARG A 169 -2.69 -20.25 1.35
N ALA A 170 -2.60 -18.94 1.56
CA ALA A 170 -3.62 -17.97 1.19
C ALA A 170 -3.05 -16.55 1.10
N LEU A 171 -3.83 -15.64 0.49
CA LEU A 171 -3.55 -14.22 0.45
C LEU A 171 -4.67 -13.42 1.12
N MET A 172 -4.30 -12.40 1.87
CA MET A 172 -5.21 -11.42 2.44
C MET A 172 -5.03 -10.12 1.68
N PHE A 173 -5.88 -9.92 0.68
CA PHE A 173 -5.78 -8.77 -0.23
C PHE A 173 -6.32 -7.50 0.42
N ASN A 174 -5.71 -6.37 0.11
CA ASN A 174 -6.16 -5.07 0.57
C ASN A 174 -7.37 -4.55 -0.21
N SER A 175 -7.43 -4.84 -1.52
CA SER A 175 -8.49 -4.35 -2.39
C SER A 175 -8.89 -5.36 -3.46
N PHE A 176 -10.00 -5.10 -4.13
CA PHE A 176 -10.47 -5.89 -5.28
C PHE A 176 -9.50 -5.76 -6.47
N GLU A 177 -8.94 -4.57 -6.65
CA GLU A 177 -8.01 -4.24 -7.71
C GLU A 177 -6.66 -4.93 -7.48
N GLU A 178 -6.15 -4.95 -6.25
CA GLU A 178 -4.95 -5.70 -5.89
C GLU A 178 -5.13 -7.19 -6.18
N ARG A 179 -6.27 -7.77 -5.77
CA ARG A 179 -6.58 -9.18 -6.07
C ARG A 179 -6.62 -9.44 -7.57
N ALA A 180 -7.32 -8.61 -8.34
CA ALA A 180 -7.43 -8.78 -9.78
C ALA A 180 -6.07 -8.69 -10.47
N MET A 181 -5.26 -7.71 -10.09
CA MET A 181 -3.90 -7.52 -10.59
C MET A 181 -3.01 -8.75 -10.29
N LEU A 182 -2.98 -9.20 -9.03
CA LEU A 182 -2.14 -10.33 -8.64
C LEU A 182 -2.60 -11.65 -9.27
N GLN A 183 -3.90 -11.88 -9.46
CA GLN A 183 -4.41 -13.03 -10.19
C GLN A 183 -4.01 -12.99 -11.68
N HIS A 184 -4.02 -11.81 -12.29
CA HIS A 184 -3.53 -11.62 -13.66
C HIS A 184 -2.03 -11.93 -13.76
N VAL A 185 -1.22 -11.37 -12.86
CA VAL A 185 0.23 -11.61 -12.80
C VAL A 185 0.55 -13.09 -12.56
N ALA A 186 -0.16 -13.71 -11.65
CA ALA A 186 0.01 -15.14 -11.34
C ALA A 186 -0.49 -16.06 -12.46
N GLY A 187 -1.32 -15.58 -13.38
CA GLY A 187 -1.98 -16.39 -14.39
C GLY A 187 -2.89 -17.48 -13.78
N ALA A 188 -3.42 -17.24 -12.58
CA ALA A 188 -4.21 -18.20 -11.83
C ALA A 188 -5.16 -17.52 -10.84
N ARG A 189 -6.24 -18.23 -10.51
CA ARG A 189 -7.07 -17.84 -9.36
C ARG A 189 -6.30 -18.14 -8.08
N LEU A 190 -6.09 -17.12 -7.27
CA LEU A 190 -5.36 -17.22 -6.02
C LEU A 190 -6.31 -17.45 -4.83
N PRO A 191 -5.99 -18.39 -3.91
CA PRO A 191 -6.77 -18.56 -2.69
C PRO A 191 -6.63 -17.34 -1.80
N GLY A 192 -7.73 -16.85 -1.25
CA GLY A 192 -7.65 -15.70 -0.36
C GLY A 192 -8.92 -14.88 -0.30
N VAL A 193 -8.91 -13.87 0.57
CA VAL A 193 -10.03 -12.98 0.86
C VAL A 193 -9.59 -11.51 0.78
N ILE A 194 -10.53 -10.62 0.45
CA ILE A 194 -10.29 -9.18 0.53
C ILE A 194 -10.56 -8.74 1.97
N VAL A 195 -9.49 -8.44 2.68
CA VAL A 195 -9.56 -8.02 4.07
C VAL A 195 -9.55 -6.49 4.18
N GLY A 196 -8.57 -5.85 3.58
CA GLY A 196 -8.27 -4.44 3.79
C GLY A 196 -7.57 -4.17 5.12
N ILE A 197 -7.68 -2.96 5.61
CA ILE A 197 -7.15 -2.53 6.91
C ILE A 197 -8.19 -1.70 7.64
N GLY A 198 -8.24 -1.81 8.96
CA GLY A 198 -9.00 -0.92 9.83
C GLY A 198 -8.26 0.39 10.11
N SER A 199 -9.00 1.40 10.52
CA SER A 199 -8.41 2.63 11.06
C SER A 199 -9.01 2.93 12.43
N GLU A 200 -8.16 3.39 13.35
CA GLU A 200 -8.59 3.88 14.65
C GLU A 200 -8.88 5.38 14.53
N LEU A 201 -10.14 5.71 14.51
CA LEU A 201 -10.59 7.09 14.41
C LEU A 201 -11.00 7.61 15.80
N PRO A 202 -10.80 8.89 16.08
CA PRO A 202 -11.31 9.49 17.30
C PRO A 202 -12.84 9.45 17.32
N GLU A 203 -13.41 9.12 18.47
CA GLU A 203 -14.88 9.11 18.65
C GLU A 203 -15.50 10.47 18.36
N ARG A 204 -14.79 11.56 18.70
CA ARG A 204 -15.27 12.95 18.59
C ARG A 204 -14.16 13.84 18.06
N PRO A 205 -13.93 13.88 16.74
CA PRO A 205 -13.02 14.84 16.14
C PRO A 205 -13.52 16.27 16.43
N GLN A 206 -12.59 17.20 16.57
CA GLN A 206 -12.89 18.59 16.91
C GLN A 206 -12.44 19.56 15.79
N PRO A 207 -13.22 19.69 14.70
CA PRO A 207 -12.89 20.54 13.54
C PRO A 207 -12.55 21.99 13.93
N GLU A 208 -13.30 22.54 14.89
CA GLU A 208 -13.11 23.92 15.34
C GLU A 208 -11.80 24.13 16.10
N ARG A 209 -11.33 23.12 16.84
CA ARG A 209 -10.03 23.15 17.51
C ARG A 209 -8.90 23.31 16.48
N PHE A 210 -8.95 22.53 15.39
CA PHE A 210 -7.98 22.65 14.30
C PHE A 210 -8.04 24.04 13.66
N ARG A 211 -9.25 24.52 13.32
CA ARG A 211 -9.42 25.85 12.71
C ARG A 211 -8.83 26.98 13.56
N GLN A 212 -9.08 26.96 14.85
CA GLN A 212 -8.54 27.95 15.80
C GLN A 212 -7.03 27.83 15.92
N ARG A 213 -6.50 26.62 16.12
CA ARG A 213 -5.07 26.38 16.36
C ARG A 213 -4.21 26.78 15.16
N PHE A 214 -4.66 26.48 13.95
CA PHE A 214 -3.92 26.74 12.72
C PHE A 214 -4.36 28.00 11.97
N GLY A 215 -5.32 28.76 12.50
CA GLY A 215 -5.80 30.01 11.90
C GLY A 215 -6.45 29.80 10.53
N VAL A 216 -7.25 28.72 10.38
CA VAL A 216 -7.92 28.37 9.11
C VAL A 216 -9.38 28.80 9.19
N GLN A 217 -9.77 29.83 8.45
CA GLN A 217 -11.14 30.33 8.40
C GLN A 217 -11.86 29.97 7.11
N ASP A 218 -11.14 29.99 6.00
CA ASP A 218 -11.68 29.70 4.67
C ASP A 218 -11.98 28.20 4.46
N PRO A 219 -12.83 27.84 3.50
CA PRO A 219 -12.96 26.46 3.01
C PRO A 219 -11.62 25.92 2.52
N PHE A 220 -11.37 24.64 2.74
CA PHE A 220 -10.11 24.04 2.29
C PHE A 220 -10.23 22.60 1.86
N ALA A 221 -9.43 22.25 0.85
CA ALA A 221 -9.08 20.89 0.51
C ALA A 221 -7.84 20.47 1.33
N ILE A 222 -7.76 19.20 1.70
CA ILE A 222 -6.62 18.67 2.46
C ILE A 222 -5.94 17.55 1.71
N TYR A 223 -4.61 17.50 1.79
CA TYR A 223 -3.78 16.36 1.45
C TYR A 223 -3.06 15.89 2.71
N VAL A 224 -3.05 14.57 2.94
CA VAL A 224 -2.35 13.96 4.07
C VAL A 224 -1.47 12.83 3.57
N GLY A 225 -0.17 12.93 3.82
CA GLY A 225 0.81 11.93 3.42
C GLY A 225 2.18 12.53 3.11
N ARG A 226 3.12 11.68 2.70
CA ARG A 226 4.42 12.17 2.24
C ARG A 226 4.24 12.95 0.93
N ILE A 227 4.78 14.16 0.88
CA ILE A 227 4.70 15.03 -0.28
C ILE A 227 5.86 14.67 -1.21
N ASP A 228 5.57 13.84 -2.20
CA ASP A 228 6.53 13.38 -3.18
C ASP A 228 5.90 13.19 -4.58
N GLU A 229 6.74 12.92 -5.58
CA GLU A 229 6.31 12.77 -6.96
C GLU A 229 5.50 11.49 -7.18
N ASN A 230 5.85 10.38 -6.52
CA ASN A 230 5.14 9.10 -6.65
C ASN A 230 3.72 9.18 -6.07
N LYS A 231 3.53 10.03 -5.05
CA LYS A 231 2.21 10.33 -4.48
C LYS A 231 1.43 11.38 -5.29
N GLY A 232 1.91 11.77 -6.49
CA GLY A 232 1.20 12.67 -7.40
C GLY A 232 1.18 14.14 -6.97
N CYS A 233 1.98 14.54 -5.97
CA CYS A 233 1.93 15.89 -5.42
C CYS A 233 2.35 16.97 -6.43
N LYS A 234 3.27 16.64 -7.34
CA LYS A 234 3.68 17.56 -8.42
C LYS A 234 2.52 17.93 -9.34
N GLU A 235 1.70 16.95 -9.73
CA GLU A 235 0.50 17.18 -10.53
C GLU A 235 -0.58 17.91 -9.71
N LEU A 236 -0.78 17.52 -8.45
CA LEU A 236 -1.69 18.22 -7.55
C LEU A 236 -1.36 19.71 -7.48
N PHE A 237 -0.08 20.08 -7.32
CA PHE A 237 0.32 21.48 -7.27
C PHE A 237 0.01 22.21 -8.58
N ALA A 238 0.32 21.61 -9.71
CA ALA A 238 0.03 22.19 -11.01
C ALA A 238 -1.49 22.39 -11.23
N PHE A 239 -2.29 21.39 -10.91
CA PHE A 239 -3.74 21.44 -11.07
C PHE A 239 -4.38 22.45 -10.09
N PHE A 240 -3.94 22.44 -8.85
CA PHE A 240 -4.48 23.36 -7.85
C PHE A 240 -4.12 24.83 -8.15
N GLN A 241 -2.89 25.12 -8.56
CA GLN A 241 -2.50 26.46 -9.01
C GLN A 241 -3.30 26.91 -10.23
N GLN A 242 -3.56 26.01 -11.18
CA GLN A 242 -4.41 26.33 -12.32
C GLN A 242 -5.87 26.56 -11.89
N HIS A 243 -6.37 25.78 -10.95
CA HIS A 243 -7.72 25.96 -10.38
C HIS A 243 -7.85 27.34 -9.70
N ILE A 244 -6.86 27.76 -8.91
CA ILE A 244 -6.86 29.09 -8.27
C ILE A 244 -6.94 30.21 -9.31
N ARG A 245 -6.21 30.10 -10.43
CA ARG A 245 -6.25 31.12 -11.51
C ARG A 245 -7.60 31.19 -12.20
N ASN A 246 -8.29 30.05 -12.33
CA ASN A 246 -9.53 29.95 -13.10
C ASN A 246 -10.80 30.10 -12.22
N ALA A 247 -10.71 29.77 -10.94
CA ALA A 247 -11.85 29.77 -10.02
C ALA A 247 -11.99 31.11 -9.27
N ARG A 248 -13.23 31.55 -9.08
CA ARG A 248 -13.55 32.71 -8.26
C ARG A 248 -13.66 32.42 -6.75
N GLY A 249 -13.36 31.16 -6.33
CA GLY A 249 -13.50 30.69 -4.98
C GLY A 249 -12.23 30.89 -4.13
N ARG A 250 -12.38 30.91 -2.78
CA ARG A 250 -11.29 31.05 -1.80
C ARG A 250 -10.89 29.73 -1.15
N MET A 251 -11.01 28.59 -1.84
CA MET A 251 -10.62 27.31 -1.27
C MET A 251 -9.09 27.24 -1.14
N GLN A 252 -8.60 26.93 0.05
CA GLN A 252 -7.18 26.69 0.33
C GLN A 252 -6.83 25.20 0.09
N LEU A 253 -5.56 24.92 -0.15
CA LEU A 253 -4.99 23.58 -0.09
C LEU A 253 -4.08 23.48 1.14
N LEU A 254 -4.44 22.64 2.08
CA LEU A 254 -3.61 22.33 3.24
C LEU A 254 -2.89 20.99 3.04
N LEU A 255 -1.60 20.97 3.34
CA LEU A 255 -0.74 19.80 3.16
C LEU A 255 -0.20 19.37 4.53
N ILE A 256 -0.46 18.12 4.91
CA ILE A 256 0.06 17.51 6.15
C ILE A 256 1.00 16.38 5.80
N GLY A 257 2.20 16.39 6.34
CA GLY A 257 3.23 15.38 6.20
C GLY A 257 4.58 15.94 5.80
N ASN A 258 5.60 15.06 5.78
CA ASN A 258 6.94 15.46 5.37
C ASN A 258 7.03 15.67 3.86
N SER A 259 7.77 16.69 3.43
CA SER A 259 7.96 17.01 2.03
C SER A 259 9.40 16.74 1.58
N ILE A 260 9.52 16.07 0.44
CA ILE A 260 10.77 15.95 -0.33
C ILE A 260 10.71 16.74 -1.65
N LEU A 261 9.57 17.36 -1.94
CA LEU A 261 9.38 18.26 -3.06
C LEU A 261 9.25 19.70 -2.57
N PRO A 262 9.69 20.70 -3.35
CA PRO A 262 9.37 22.08 -3.04
C PRO A 262 7.86 22.31 -3.11
N VAL A 263 7.29 22.80 -2.02
CA VAL A 263 5.89 23.23 -1.99
C VAL A 263 5.78 24.61 -2.63
N PRO A 264 4.80 24.86 -3.51
CA PRO A 264 4.63 26.18 -4.14
C PRO A 264 4.41 27.27 -3.10
N ASP A 265 5.15 28.37 -3.21
CA ASP A 265 4.94 29.57 -2.41
C ASP A 265 3.70 30.34 -2.94
N HIS A 266 2.56 30.08 -2.31
CA HIS A 266 1.29 30.69 -2.67
C HIS A 266 0.37 30.82 -1.46
N PRO A 267 -0.32 31.96 -1.25
CA PRO A 267 -1.17 32.20 -0.06
C PRO A 267 -2.29 31.17 0.15
N MET A 268 -2.74 30.52 -0.95
CA MET A 268 -3.78 29.50 -0.92
C MET A 268 -3.23 28.07 -0.77
N ILE A 269 -1.92 27.87 -0.65
CA ILE A 269 -1.29 26.56 -0.44
C ILE A 269 -0.44 26.62 0.82
N ARG A 270 -0.82 25.86 1.85
CA ARG A 270 -0.13 25.88 3.14
C ARG A 270 0.38 24.49 3.49
N HIS A 271 1.68 24.40 3.76
CA HIS A 271 2.29 23.19 4.29
C HIS A 271 2.42 23.30 5.80
N LEU A 272 1.75 22.40 6.52
CA LEU A 272 1.72 22.38 7.98
C LEU A 272 2.81 21.48 8.59
N GLY A 273 3.56 20.77 7.74
CA GLY A 273 4.54 19.79 8.21
C GLY A 273 3.90 18.54 8.79
N PHE A 274 4.63 17.85 9.63
CA PHE A 274 4.13 16.71 10.37
C PHE A 274 3.37 17.20 11.61
N VAL A 275 2.14 16.75 11.79
CA VAL A 275 1.28 17.11 12.93
C VAL A 275 0.93 15.86 13.74
N SER A 276 0.38 16.04 14.94
CA SER A 276 -0.12 14.93 15.75
C SER A 276 -1.29 14.21 15.08
N ASP A 277 -1.55 12.95 15.45
CA ASP A 277 -2.73 12.22 14.93
C ASP A 277 -4.03 12.94 15.30
N GLU A 278 -4.10 13.54 16.48
CA GLU A 278 -5.23 14.35 16.92
C GLU A 278 -5.48 15.53 15.96
N ASP A 279 -4.45 16.34 15.68
CA ASP A 279 -4.55 17.47 14.74
C ASP A 279 -4.84 16.99 13.30
N LYS A 280 -4.27 15.85 12.88
CA LYS A 280 -4.54 15.24 11.58
C LYS A 280 -6.02 14.91 11.42
N PHE A 281 -6.61 14.22 12.38
CA PHE A 281 -8.01 13.83 12.32
C PHE A 281 -8.97 15.01 12.44
N ASP A 282 -8.64 15.99 13.28
CA ASP A 282 -9.40 17.24 13.37
C ASP A 282 -9.35 18.03 12.06
N ALA A 283 -8.16 18.11 11.43
CA ALA A 283 -7.99 18.73 10.12
C ALA A 283 -8.81 18.03 9.03
N MET A 284 -8.77 16.69 9.00
CA MET A 284 -9.52 15.90 8.03
C MET A 284 -11.03 16.07 8.22
N ALA A 285 -11.50 16.09 9.46
CA ALA A 285 -12.91 16.34 9.78
C ALA A 285 -13.36 17.77 9.48
N ALA A 286 -12.44 18.74 9.53
CA ALA A 286 -12.71 20.16 9.21
C ALA A 286 -12.68 20.43 7.70
N ALA A 287 -12.07 19.56 6.90
CA ALA A 287 -11.87 19.74 5.46
C ALA A 287 -13.17 19.58 4.66
N ASP A 288 -13.30 20.36 3.59
CA ASP A 288 -14.38 20.19 2.62
C ASP A 288 -14.20 18.97 1.72
N VAL A 289 -12.95 18.59 1.46
CA VAL A 289 -12.58 17.43 0.64
C VAL A 289 -11.15 16.98 0.94
N LEU A 290 -10.92 15.67 0.99
CA LEU A 290 -9.58 15.09 0.93
C LEU A 290 -9.20 14.90 -0.54
N ILE A 291 -8.02 15.38 -0.96
CA ILE A 291 -7.47 15.08 -2.29
C ILE A 291 -6.44 13.97 -2.19
N MET A 292 -6.65 12.92 -2.99
CA MET A 292 -5.75 11.76 -3.11
C MET A 292 -5.16 11.69 -4.52
N PRO A 293 -4.02 12.36 -4.77
CA PRO A 293 -3.44 12.45 -6.11
C PRO A 293 -2.56 11.25 -6.49
N SER A 294 -2.39 10.26 -5.58
CA SER A 294 -1.51 9.10 -5.76
C SER A 294 -1.79 8.35 -7.06
N TYR A 295 -0.70 7.97 -7.76
CA TYR A 295 -0.78 7.08 -8.92
C TYR A 295 -0.85 5.61 -8.52
N TYR A 296 -0.31 5.26 -7.36
CA TYR A 296 -0.17 3.89 -6.88
C TYR A 296 -0.64 3.78 -5.45
N GLU A 297 -1.56 2.88 -5.20
CA GLU A 297 -2.06 2.50 -3.88
C GLU A 297 -2.47 1.03 -3.89
N SER A 298 -2.24 0.33 -2.78
CA SER A 298 -2.85 -0.99 -2.56
C SER A 298 -4.21 -0.87 -1.84
N LEU A 299 -4.41 0.20 -1.06
CA LEU A 299 -5.67 0.49 -0.36
C LEU A 299 -5.91 1.99 -0.15
N SER A 300 -4.99 2.75 0.40
CA SER A 300 -5.11 4.11 0.93
C SER A 300 -5.85 4.21 2.27
N MET A 301 -5.10 4.11 3.36
CA MET A 301 -5.62 4.31 4.72
C MET A 301 -6.22 5.71 4.90
N VAL A 302 -5.56 6.74 4.35
CA VAL A 302 -5.98 8.14 4.47
C VAL A 302 -7.35 8.38 3.84
N ALA A 303 -7.66 7.74 2.69
CA ALA A 303 -9.00 7.83 2.10
C ALA A 303 -10.06 7.16 2.99
N LEU A 304 -9.72 6.03 3.62
CA LEU A 304 -10.61 5.35 4.56
C LEU A 304 -10.84 6.19 5.83
N GLU A 305 -9.79 6.83 6.34
CA GLU A 305 -9.88 7.75 7.48
C GLU A 305 -10.80 8.94 7.16
N ALA A 306 -10.64 9.56 5.98
CA ALA A 306 -11.51 10.65 5.54
C ALA A 306 -12.99 10.22 5.47
N TRP A 307 -13.26 9.09 4.85
CA TRP A 307 -14.63 8.54 4.82
C TRP A 307 -15.17 8.24 6.21
N GLY A 308 -14.36 7.66 7.08
CA GLY A 308 -14.75 7.41 8.46
C GLY A 308 -15.13 8.67 9.24
N LEU A 309 -14.48 9.79 8.91
CA LEU A 309 -14.76 11.12 9.46
C LEU A 309 -15.89 11.87 8.72
N GLY A 310 -16.43 11.30 7.64
CA GLY A 310 -17.49 11.92 6.84
C GLY A 310 -17.00 12.95 5.82
N THR A 311 -15.72 12.97 5.51
CA THR A 311 -15.09 13.87 4.54
C THR A 311 -15.06 13.18 3.18
N PRO A 312 -15.61 13.82 2.10
CA PRO A 312 -15.57 13.27 0.76
C PRO A 312 -14.15 13.27 0.20
N VAL A 313 -13.90 12.39 -0.77
CA VAL A 313 -12.59 12.23 -1.40
C VAL A 313 -12.64 12.66 -2.87
N LEU A 314 -11.61 13.39 -3.33
CA LEU A 314 -11.32 13.63 -4.73
C LEU A 314 -10.03 12.89 -5.09
N ALA A 315 -10.14 11.85 -5.89
CA ALA A 315 -9.08 10.88 -6.12
C ALA A 315 -8.53 10.93 -7.56
N ASN A 316 -7.26 10.56 -7.72
CA ASN A 316 -6.68 10.33 -9.04
C ASN A 316 -7.30 9.05 -9.65
N GLY A 317 -8.03 9.20 -10.75
CA GLY A 317 -8.72 8.11 -11.46
C GLY A 317 -7.78 7.15 -12.18
N ARG A 318 -6.52 7.54 -12.40
CA ARG A 318 -5.48 6.65 -12.94
C ARG A 318 -4.96 5.62 -11.93
N CYS A 319 -5.29 5.79 -10.65
CA CYS A 319 -5.11 4.77 -9.64
C CYS A 319 -6.38 3.91 -9.55
N ASP A 320 -6.32 2.69 -10.09
CA ASP A 320 -7.46 1.76 -10.14
C ASP A 320 -8.10 1.55 -8.75
N VAL A 321 -7.28 1.45 -7.71
CA VAL A 321 -7.74 1.26 -6.32
C VAL A 321 -8.56 2.44 -5.82
N LEU A 322 -8.05 3.66 -5.99
CA LEU A 322 -8.76 4.87 -5.56
C LEU A 322 -10.06 5.08 -6.33
N LYS A 323 -10.01 4.91 -7.66
CA LYS A 323 -11.18 4.95 -8.54
C LYS A 323 -12.23 3.92 -8.12
N GLY A 324 -11.80 2.67 -7.94
CA GLY A 324 -12.68 1.59 -7.52
C GLY A 324 -13.31 1.82 -6.15
N GLN A 325 -12.55 2.36 -5.19
CA GLN A 325 -13.09 2.74 -3.88
C GLN A 325 -14.10 3.89 -3.97
N CYS A 326 -13.84 4.94 -4.75
CA CYS A 326 -14.80 6.03 -4.98
C CYS A 326 -16.11 5.50 -5.57
N LEU A 327 -16.04 4.60 -6.56
CA LEU A 327 -17.22 3.98 -7.18
C LEU A 327 -18.01 3.12 -6.19
N ARG A 328 -17.35 2.29 -5.38
CA ARG A 328 -18.01 1.40 -4.40
C ARG A 328 -18.58 2.15 -3.21
N SER A 329 -17.89 3.18 -2.75
CA SER A 329 -18.34 3.98 -1.60
C SER A 329 -19.41 4.99 -1.97
N ASN A 330 -19.42 5.47 -3.24
CA ASN A 330 -20.12 6.68 -3.65
C ASN A 330 -19.84 7.87 -2.68
N GLY A 331 -18.63 7.83 -2.09
CA GLY A 331 -18.15 8.80 -1.09
C GLY A 331 -17.13 9.80 -1.64
N GLY A 332 -16.96 9.85 -2.96
CA GLY A 332 -16.00 10.74 -3.59
C GLY A 332 -16.12 10.77 -5.10
N LEU A 333 -15.35 11.67 -5.70
CA LEU A 333 -15.18 11.82 -7.14
C LEU A 333 -13.76 11.43 -7.54
N PHE A 334 -13.53 11.22 -8.83
CA PHE A 334 -12.19 10.98 -9.35
C PHE A 334 -11.96 11.79 -10.63
N TYR A 335 -10.68 12.00 -10.97
CA TYR A 335 -10.25 12.77 -12.12
C TYR A 335 -9.07 12.07 -12.82
N GLU A 336 -8.97 12.24 -14.12
CA GLU A 336 -7.83 11.79 -14.95
C GLU A 336 -7.17 12.95 -15.69
N SER A 337 -7.80 14.15 -15.66
CA SER A 337 -7.33 15.37 -16.30
C SER A 337 -7.57 16.60 -15.42
N TYR A 338 -6.92 17.71 -15.78
CA TYR A 338 -7.18 19.00 -15.11
C TYR A 338 -8.65 19.45 -15.23
N SER A 339 -9.26 19.26 -16.38
CA SER A 339 -10.67 19.68 -16.59
C SER A 339 -11.60 18.94 -15.62
N GLU A 340 -11.44 17.63 -15.47
CA GLU A 340 -12.21 16.84 -14.52
C GLU A 340 -11.89 17.21 -13.06
N PHE A 341 -10.59 17.45 -12.74
CA PHE A 341 -10.18 17.92 -11.42
C PHE A 341 -10.86 19.25 -11.07
N GLY A 342 -10.81 20.20 -12.00
CA GLY A 342 -11.38 21.55 -11.80
C GLY A 342 -12.89 21.52 -11.60
N GLU A 343 -13.62 20.77 -12.42
CA GLU A 343 -15.08 20.60 -12.31
C GLU A 343 -15.47 19.86 -11.01
N ALA A 344 -14.79 18.76 -10.69
CA ALA A 344 -15.08 17.98 -9.50
C ALA A 344 -14.80 18.78 -8.21
N LEU A 345 -13.64 19.48 -8.16
CA LEU A 345 -13.30 20.34 -7.04
C LEU A 345 -14.26 21.51 -6.91
N GLY A 346 -14.64 22.13 -8.04
CA GLY A 346 -15.62 23.21 -8.10
C GLY A 346 -17.00 22.77 -7.59
N ALA A 347 -17.48 21.58 -8.00
CA ALA A 347 -18.73 21.01 -7.53
C ALA A 347 -18.71 20.73 -6.02
N LEU A 348 -17.61 20.17 -5.51
CA LEU A 348 -17.43 19.94 -4.08
C LEU A 348 -17.30 21.25 -3.30
N ALA A 349 -16.62 22.25 -3.82
CA ALA A 349 -16.48 23.55 -3.19
C ALA A 349 -17.81 24.31 -3.05
N SER A 350 -18.62 24.30 -4.15
CA SER A 350 -19.84 25.11 -4.23
C SER A 350 -21.08 24.46 -3.60
N SER A 351 -21.08 23.12 -3.40
CA SER A 351 -22.28 22.39 -2.96
C SER A 351 -22.12 21.65 -1.63
N PRO A 352 -22.48 22.26 -0.49
CA PRO A 352 -22.49 21.58 0.80
C PRO A 352 -23.41 20.34 0.83
N SER A 353 -24.45 20.32 0.02
CA SER A 353 -25.36 19.16 -0.06
C SER A 353 -24.68 17.94 -0.67
N ILE A 354 -23.88 18.12 -1.74
CA ILE A 354 -23.07 17.05 -2.36
C ILE A 354 -22.03 16.55 -1.37
N ARG A 355 -21.29 17.45 -0.72
CA ARG A 355 -20.28 17.05 0.29
C ARG A 355 -20.89 16.21 1.40
N ARG A 356 -22.01 16.66 1.97
CA ARG A 356 -22.71 15.90 3.02
C ARG A 356 -23.24 14.54 2.54
N ALA A 357 -23.74 14.46 1.32
CA ALA A 357 -24.22 13.20 0.77
C ALA A 357 -23.08 12.21 0.58
N MET A 358 -21.96 12.65 -0.06
CA MET A 358 -20.78 11.81 -0.24
C MET A 358 -20.11 11.45 1.08
N GLY A 359 -20.03 12.38 2.02
CA GLY A 359 -19.51 12.11 3.37
C GLY A 359 -20.30 11.02 4.09
N ARG A 360 -21.65 11.07 4.05
CA ARG A 360 -22.50 10.00 4.62
C ARG A 360 -22.29 8.65 3.93
N ASN A 361 -22.19 8.64 2.61
CA ASN A 361 -21.95 7.43 1.84
C ASN A 361 -20.58 6.82 2.18
N GLY A 362 -19.53 7.65 2.21
CA GLY A 362 -18.19 7.24 2.62
C GLY A 362 -18.16 6.66 4.03
N MET A 363 -18.82 7.33 4.98
CA MET A 363 -18.92 6.86 6.37
C MET A 363 -19.64 5.51 6.46
N ALA A 364 -20.73 5.33 5.74
CA ALA A 364 -21.45 4.05 5.68
C ALA A 364 -20.58 2.94 5.09
N TYR A 365 -19.81 3.23 4.03
CA TYR A 365 -18.87 2.30 3.42
C TYR A 365 -17.74 1.92 4.39
N PHE A 366 -17.12 2.91 5.06
CA PHE A 366 -16.09 2.66 6.07
C PHE A 366 -16.62 1.78 7.21
N ARG A 367 -17.76 2.16 7.81
CA ARG A 367 -18.35 1.41 8.92
C ARG A 367 -18.68 -0.04 8.56
N ARG A 368 -19.14 -0.28 7.34
CA ARG A 368 -19.52 -1.61 6.87
C ARG A 368 -18.32 -2.51 6.57
N HIS A 369 -17.18 -1.96 6.15
CA HIS A 369 -16.11 -2.74 5.56
C HIS A 369 -14.75 -2.62 6.25
N TYR A 370 -14.47 -1.51 6.96
CA TYR A 370 -13.12 -1.14 7.39
C TYR A 370 -13.00 -0.75 8.87
N THR A 371 -14.01 -0.96 9.69
CA THR A 371 -13.83 -0.87 11.15
C THR A 371 -13.06 -2.09 11.65
N TRP A 372 -12.29 -1.93 12.73
CA TRP A 372 -11.48 -3.02 13.26
C TRP A 372 -12.28 -4.29 13.57
N PRO A 373 -13.47 -4.26 14.19
CA PRO A 373 -14.26 -5.48 14.40
C PRO A 373 -14.62 -6.22 13.11
N VAL A 374 -14.75 -5.51 11.98
CA VAL A 374 -14.98 -6.13 10.66
C VAL A 374 -13.71 -6.76 10.13
N ILE A 375 -12.57 -6.06 10.25
CA ILE A 375 -11.27 -6.55 9.79
C ILE A 375 -10.82 -7.76 10.62
N GLU A 376 -10.85 -7.68 11.95
CA GLU A 376 -10.54 -8.80 12.84
C GLU A 376 -11.33 -10.06 12.48
N ARG A 377 -12.65 -9.91 12.29
CA ARG A 377 -13.51 -11.02 11.89
C ARG A 377 -13.07 -11.67 10.59
N LYS A 378 -12.69 -10.87 9.58
CA LYS A 378 -12.22 -11.41 8.29
C LYS A 378 -10.93 -12.21 8.45
N TYR A 379 -9.97 -11.73 9.27
CA TYR A 379 -8.74 -12.48 9.57
C TYR A 379 -9.05 -13.78 10.31
N LEU A 380 -9.84 -13.73 11.36
CA LEU A 380 -10.17 -14.91 12.17
C LEU A 380 -10.94 -15.96 11.36
N GLN A 381 -11.95 -15.54 10.60
CA GLN A 381 -12.69 -16.44 9.71
C GLN A 381 -11.81 -17.10 8.65
N MET A 382 -10.84 -16.36 8.08
CA MET A 382 -9.88 -16.94 7.14
C MET A 382 -9.01 -18.00 7.83
N PHE A 383 -8.46 -17.73 9.01
CA PHE A 383 -7.65 -18.71 9.73
C PHE A 383 -8.48 -19.94 10.13
N GLU A 384 -9.72 -19.77 10.58
CA GLU A 384 -10.62 -20.88 10.89
C GLU A 384 -10.93 -21.73 9.64
N GLN A 385 -11.18 -21.08 8.51
CA GLN A 385 -11.41 -21.77 7.25
C GLN A 385 -10.18 -22.57 6.84
N LEU A 386 -9.00 -21.96 6.84
CA LEU A 386 -7.75 -22.60 6.47
C LEU A 386 -7.40 -23.79 7.38
N ALA A 387 -7.73 -23.70 8.69
CA ALA A 387 -7.53 -24.80 9.63
C ALA A 387 -8.44 -26.01 9.39
N ARG A 388 -9.62 -25.80 8.80
CA ARG A 388 -10.57 -26.88 8.45
C ARG A 388 -10.32 -27.49 7.09
N GLU A 389 -9.71 -26.74 6.17
CA GLU A 389 -9.41 -27.21 4.84
C GLU A 389 -8.22 -28.17 4.86
N PRO A 390 -8.28 -29.33 4.15
CA PRO A 390 -7.11 -30.16 4.01
C PRO A 390 -5.96 -29.38 3.37
N GLU A 391 -4.74 -29.69 3.77
CA GLU A 391 -3.56 -29.13 3.13
C GLU A 391 -3.59 -29.49 1.65
N GLY A 392 -3.99 -28.55 0.80
CA GLY A 392 -4.06 -28.72 -0.63
C GLY A 392 -2.66 -28.95 -1.22
N GLN A 393 -2.63 -29.57 -2.39
CA GLN A 393 -1.40 -29.64 -3.17
C GLN A 393 -1.02 -28.23 -3.59
N GLN A 394 -0.04 -27.64 -2.92
CA GLN A 394 0.44 -26.30 -3.24
C GLN A 394 1.27 -26.35 -4.53
N ALA A 395 1.09 -25.35 -5.37
CA ALA A 395 1.93 -25.19 -6.55
C ALA A 395 3.40 -25.07 -6.14
N SER A 396 4.31 -25.59 -6.95
CA SER A 396 5.74 -25.46 -6.71
C SER A 396 6.13 -23.99 -6.64
N MET A 397 6.81 -23.60 -5.57
CA MET A 397 7.42 -22.30 -5.42
C MET A 397 8.80 -22.20 -6.06
N ALA A 398 9.32 -23.30 -6.62
CA ALA A 398 10.57 -23.24 -7.31
C ALA A 398 10.45 -22.37 -8.56
N PRO A 399 11.42 -21.51 -8.83
CA PRO A 399 11.49 -20.79 -10.10
C PRO A 399 11.52 -21.82 -11.24
N LEU A 400 10.75 -21.59 -12.29
CA LEU A 400 10.76 -22.47 -13.45
C LEU A 400 12.06 -22.30 -14.22
N PRO A 401 12.90 -23.33 -14.34
CA PRO A 401 14.20 -23.20 -15.00
C PRO A 401 14.01 -22.93 -16.50
N GLY A 402 14.83 -22.05 -17.05
CA GLY A 402 14.92 -21.77 -18.49
C GLY A 402 13.74 -21.01 -19.09
N TYR A 403 12.53 -21.31 -18.70
CA TYR A 403 11.32 -20.70 -19.24
C TYR A 403 11.20 -19.20 -18.94
N PHE A 404 11.57 -18.79 -17.73
CA PHE A 404 11.62 -17.40 -17.31
C PHE A 404 13.04 -16.83 -17.29
N ALA A 405 13.98 -17.48 -17.92
CA ALA A 405 15.38 -17.05 -17.93
C ALA A 405 15.58 -15.66 -18.52
N ARG A 406 14.69 -15.21 -19.39
CA ARG A 406 14.68 -13.85 -19.93
C ARG A 406 13.27 -13.29 -19.88
N ARG A 407 13.12 -12.25 -19.12
CA ARG A 407 11.84 -11.60 -18.93
C ARG A 407 11.48 -10.64 -20.05
N LYS A 408 12.41 -9.78 -20.41
CA LYS A 408 12.23 -8.80 -21.49
C LYS A 408 12.94 -9.32 -22.75
N LYS A 409 12.22 -9.32 -23.86
CA LYS A 409 12.78 -9.52 -25.18
C LYS A 409 12.85 -8.19 -25.89
N VAL A 410 13.92 -7.96 -26.63
CA VAL A 410 13.98 -6.86 -27.58
C VAL A 410 12.99 -7.21 -28.69
N LEU A 411 11.84 -6.56 -28.68
CA LEU A 411 10.87 -6.71 -29.75
C LEU A 411 11.32 -5.87 -30.95
N PRO A 412 11.15 -6.35 -32.18
CA PRO A 412 11.42 -5.55 -33.37
C PRO A 412 10.53 -4.30 -33.36
N PRO A 413 11.01 -3.17 -33.89
CA PRO A 413 10.18 -1.99 -34.06
C PRO A 413 8.87 -2.35 -34.78
N GLY A 414 7.73 -1.79 -34.34
CA GLY A 414 6.41 -2.10 -34.88
C GLY A 414 6.34 -1.94 -36.40
N MET A 415 7.00 -0.92 -36.96
CA MET A 415 7.10 -0.73 -38.41
C MET A 415 7.80 -1.89 -39.13
N LYS A 416 8.81 -2.53 -38.50
CA LYS A 416 9.47 -3.69 -39.06
C LYS A 416 8.57 -4.92 -39.05
N VAL A 417 7.69 -5.06 -38.04
CA VAL A 417 6.69 -6.11 -37.98
C VAL A 417 5.63 -5.88 -39.05
N LEU A 418 5.15 -4.65 -39.19
CA LEU A 418 4.17 -4.26 -40.22
C LEU A 418 4.68 -4.48 -41.62
N ALA A 419 5.97 -4.20 -41.91
CA ALA A 419 6.59 -4.45 -43.20
C ALA A 419 6.68 -5.95 -43.58
N GLY A 420 6.52 -6.84 -42.62
CA GLY A 420 6.46 -8.29 -42.87
C GLY A 420 5.03 -8.84 -43.03
N VAL A 421 4.01 -7.99 -42.92
CA VAL A 421 2.61 -8.39 -43.13
C VAL A 421 2.35 -8.49 -44.64
N PRO A 422 1.76 -9.58 -45.19
CA PRO A 422 1.44 -9.69 -46.59
C PRO A 422 0.55 -8.54 -47.08
N GLU A 423 0.84 -7.99 -48.26
CA GLU A 423 -0.02 -7.00 -48.89
C GLU A 423 -1.35 -7.67 -49.34
N GLY A 424 -2.44 -7.13 -48.84
CA GLY A 424 -3.80 -7.50 -49.27
C GLY A 424 -4.45 -8.61 -48.44
N ALA A 425 -5.76 -8.57 -48.37
CA ALA A 425 -6.57 -9.64 -47.82
C ALA A 425 -6.55 -10.82 -48.78
N VAL A 426 -6.03 -11.99 -48.37
CA VAL A 426 -6.26 -13.24 -49.05
C VAL A 426 -7.70 -13.65 -48.75
N LEU A 427 -8.64 -13.12 -49.51
CA LEU A 427 -10.00 -13.64 -49.54
C LEU A 427 -9.93 -14.90 -50.42
N GLN A 428 -9.96 -16.07 -49.83
CA GLN A 428 -10.37 -17.30 -50.47
C GLN A 428 -11.85 -17.50 -50.28
#